data_5e990de3b2aa45e628039fc3977d7607
#
_entry.id   5e990de3b2aa45e628039fc3977d7607
#
_cell.length_a   1.000
_cell.length_b   1.000
_cell.length_c   1.000
_cell.angle_alpha   90.00
_cell.angle_beta   90.00
_cell.angle_gamma   90.00
#
_symmetry.space_group_name_H-M   'P 1'
#
loop_
_entity.id
_entity.type
_entity.pdbx_description
1 polymer ?
#
loop_
_entity_poly.entity_id
_entity_poly.type
_entity_poly.pdbx_seq_one_letter_code
_entity_poly.pdbx_strand_id
1 'polypeptide(L)' 'MREIADRAAAEAERQAIRLALQATQGNKSQAARLLRVDYKTLHLKMKHYGIEAAEFRMS' A
#
# COMPACT_ATOMS: atom_id res chain seq x y z
N MET A 1 7.08 9.92 -22.35
CA MET A 1 5.71 9.68 -21.99
C MET A 1 5.54 8.52 -21.04
N ARG A 2 6.41 7.53 -21.12
CA ARG A 2 6.41 6.44 -20.15
C ARG A 2 6.52 6.91 -18.73
N GLU A 3 7.38 7.90 -18.49
CA GLU A 3 7.62 8.40 -17.15
C GLU A 3 6.33 8.95 -16.51
N ILE A 4 5.52 9.64 -17.27
CA ILE A 4 4.26 10.19 -16.74
C ILE A 4 3.30 9.07 -16.39
N ALA A 5 3.19 8.07 -17.25
CA ALA A 5 2.32 6.92 -16.99
C ALA A 5 2.81 6.13 -15.79
N ASP A 6 4.13 5.92 -15.67
CA ASP A 6 4.70 5.18 -14.56
C ASP A 6 4.49 5.91 -13.25
N ARG A 7 4.63 7.24 -13.24
CA ARG A 7 4.37 8.03 -12.05
C ARG A 7 2.90 7.97 -11.63
N ALA A 8 1.99 8.04 -12.60
CA ALA A 8 0.57 7.96 -12.29
C ALA A 8 0.22 6.59 -11.72
N ALA A 9 0.79 5.52 -12.29
CA ALA A 9 0.56 4.18 -11.80
C ALA A 9 1.13 3.99 -10.40
N ALA A 10 2.35 4.48 -10.16
CA ALA A 10 2.98 4.38 -8.84
C ALA A 10 2.19 5.16 -7.80
N GLU A 11 1.73 6.35 -8.14
CA GLU A 11 0.95 7.16 -7.21
C GLU A 11 -0.39 6.50 -6.90
N ALA A 12 -1.06 5.93 -7.90
CA ALA A 12 -2.31 5.22 -7.69
C ALA A 12 -2.11 4.01 -6.79
N GLU A 13 -1.01 3.28 -6.99
CA GLU A 13 -0.70 2.13 -6.17
C GLU A 13 -0.41 2.54 -4.73
N ARG A 14 0.38 3.58 -4.55
CA ARG A 14 0.69 4.12 -3.23
C ARG A 14 -0.59 4.51 -2.48
N GLN A 15 -1.49 5.20 -3.18
CA GLN A 15 -2.77 5.61 -2.60
C GLN A 15 -3.62 4.39 -2.24
N ALA A 16 -3.67 3.39 -3.12
CA ALA A 16 -4.45 2.18 -2.86
C ALA A 16 -3.93 1.46 -1.61
N ILE A 17 -2.62 1.37 -1.45
CA ILE A 17 -2.02 0.73 -0.29
C ILE A 17 -2.39 1.50 0.97
N ARG A 18 -2.29 2.82 0.95
CA ARG A 18 -2.63 3.64 2.10
C ARG A 18 -4.11 3.49 2.48
N LEU A 19 -4.98 3.49 1.48
CA LEU A 19 -6.41 3.32 1.75
C LEU A 19 -6.72 1.94 2.34
N ALA A 20 -6.06 0.90 1.83
CA ALA A 20 -6.26 -0.45 2.37
C ALA A 20 -5.77 -0.55 3.81
N LEU A 21 -4.64 0.06 4.13
CA LEU A 21 -4.13 0.09 5.49
C LEU A 21 -5.03 0.89 6.40
N GLN A 22 -5.57 2.00 5.90
CA GLN A 22 -6.49 2.81 6.69
C GLN A 22 -7.77 2.04 6.99
N ALA A 23 -8.32 1.34 6.00
CA ALA A 23 -9.53 0.54 6.17
C ALA A 23 -9.34 -0.61 7.14
N THR A 24 -8.13 -1.15 7.22
CA THR A 24 -7.82 -2.29 8.10
C THR A 24 -7.08 -1.87 9.37
N GLN A 25 -6.92 -0.59 9.59
CA GLN A 25 -6.23 -0.04 10.77
C GLN A 25 -4.80 -0.58 10.91
N GLY A 26 -4.10 -0.64 9.81
CA GLY A 26 -2.71 -1.08 9.79
C GLY A 26 -2.52 -2.58 9.76
N ASN A 27 -3.58 -3.36 9.53
CA ASN A 27 -3.47 -4.80 9.42
C ASN A 27 -2.98 -5.17 8.02
N LYS A 28 -1.68 -5.47 7.91
CA LYS A 28 -1.06 -5.74 6.61
C LYS A 28 -1.65 -6.98 5.92
N SER A 29 -1.97 -8.01 6.70
CA SER A 29 -2.55 -9.23 6.13
C SER A 29 -3.89 -8.94 5.48
N GLN A 30 -4.75 -8.20 6.16
CA GLN A 30 -6.06 -7.84 5.62
C GLN A 30 -5.91 -6.86 4.46
N ALA A 31 -4.99 -5.93 4.56
CA ALA A 31 -4.74 -4.98 3.48
C ALA A 31 -4.30 -5.70 2.21
N ALA A 32 -3.43 -6.71 2.35
CA ALA A 32 -3.00 -7.49 1.20
C ALA A 32 -4.19 -8.21 0.56
N ARG A 33 -5.10 -8.74 1.36
CA ARG A 33 -6.31 -9.39 0.86
C ARG A 33 -7.20 -8.41 0.10
N LEU A 34 -7.39 -7.21 0.65
CA LEU A 34 -8.18 -6.19 -0.02
C LEU A 34 -7.58 -5.81 -1.36
N LEU A 35 -6.26 -5.76 -1.44
CA LEU A 35 -5.56 -5.40 -2.66
C LEU A 35 -5.34 -6.60 -3.59
N ARG A 36 -5.68 -7.80 -3.13
CA ARG A 36 -5.51 -9.05 -3.88
C ARG A 36 -4.05 -9.27 -4.27
N VAL A 37 -3.15 -9.04 -3.33
CA VAL A 37 -1.73 -9.31 -3.50
C VAL A 37 -1.23 -10.17 -2.36
N ASP A 38 -0.07 -10.78 -2.54
CA ASP A 38 0.57 -11.54 -1.48
C ASP A 38 1.05 -10.62 -0.37
N TYR A 39 1.05 -11.12 0.86
CA TYR A 39 1.57 -10.37 1.99
C TYR A 39 3.00 -9.88 1.72
N LYS A 40 3.84 -10.77 1.21
CA LYS A 40 5.23 -10.43 0.91
C LYS A 40 5.33 -9.30 -0.12
N THR A 41 4.50 -9.38 -1.16
CA THR A 41 4.46 -8.35 -2.19
C THR A 41 4.06 -7.00 -1.59
N LEU A 42 3.03 -7.01 -0.75
CA LEU A 42 2.59 -5.78 -0.09
C LEU A 42 3.70 -5.21 0.78
N HIS A 43 4.35 -6.06 1.55
CA HIS A 43 5.43 -5.62 2.44
C HIS A 43 6.56 -4.95 1.65
N LEU A 44 6.96 -5.55 0.54
CA LEU A 44 8.00 -4.99 -0.31
C LEU A 44 7.58 -3.64 -0.91
N LYS A 45 6.33 -3.54 -1.35
CA LYS A 45 5.83 -2.28 -1.91
C LYS A 45 5.74 -1.19 -0.85
N MET A 46 5.32 -1.54 0.35
CA MET A 46 5.29 -0.59 1.45
C MET A 46 6.68 -0.04 1.73
N LYS A 47 7.69 -0.90 1.73
CA LYS A 47 9.07 -0.47 1.90
C LYS A 47 9.50 0.46 0.78
N HIS A 48 9.15 0.11 -0.43
CA HIS A 48 9.51 0.90 -1.61
C HIS A 48 8.91 2.30 -1.55
N TYR A 49 7.67 2.41 -1.10
CA TYR A 49 6.97 3.69 -1.02
C TYR A 49 7.16 4.41 0.32
N GLY A 50 7.88 3.81 1.24
CA GLY A 50 8.09 4.42 2.55
C GLY A 50 6.83 4.46 3.40
N ILE A 51 5.95 3.50 3.23
CA ILE A 51 4.70 3.42 3.98
C ILE A 51 4.88 2.50 5.18
N GLU A 52 4.46 2.95 6.35
CA GLU A 52 4.53 2.14 7.56
C GLU A 52 3.13 1.87 8.09
N ALA A 53 2.86 0.60 8.38
CA ALA A 53 1.55 0.19 8.90
C ALA A 53 1.24 0.86 10.24
N ALA A 54 2.27 1.16 11.02
CA ALA A 54 2.09 1.80 12.32
C ALA A 54 1.37 3.14 12.22
N GLU A 55 1.51 3.84 11.09
CA GLU A 55 0.86 5.13 10.90
C GLU A 55 -0.67 5.01 10.87
N PHE A 56 -1.18 3.83 10.58
CA PHE A 56 -2.61 3.61 10.41
C PHE A 56 -3.25 2.91 11.61
N ARG A 57 -2.46 2.57 12.59
CA ARG A 57 -2.99 1.92 13.79
C ARG A 57 -3.64 2.96 14.71
N MET A 58 -4.83 2.62 15.16
CA MET A 58 -5.49 3.45 16.16
C MET A 58 -4.85 3.20 17.51
N SER A 59 -4.37 4.23 18.14
CA SER A 59 -3.78 4.12 19.48
C SER A 59 -4.84 4.00 20.54
#